data_4919bd53440e4e59a63dade4dd00a099
#
_entry.id   4919bd53440e4e59a63dade4dd00a099
#
_cell.length_a   1.000
_cell.length_b   1.000
_cell.length_c   1.000
_cell.angle_alpha   90.00
_cell.angle_beta   90.00
_cell.angle_gamma   90.00
#
_symmetry.space_group_name_H-M   'P 1'
#
loop_
_entity.id
_entity.type
_entity.pdbx_description
1 polymer ?
#
loop_
_entity_poly.entity_id
_entity_poly.type
_entity_poly.pdbx_seq_one_letter_code
_entity_poly.pdbx_strand_id
1 'polypeptide(L)'
;MNRRQFISKSAAALTLAGIAGQDAMASISAKPNRGRIGLVLYSVRNELPKDFEGTLKKVSAMGYSAAELFKINDGDFFGHPLKEVRVMLKDLGMSITGTHTGSGVLPEDINAPEWDFWKKISEYVRTVDAKWAIQAGFPGAKSVDDLKRLSAHFNRVGQVCQKNGVKFAYHNHHAELGKIEGEVILEYLIKNTDPKYVFFQMDMGHTVNGGGDCTRYLREFPKRIPLWHASDFDAANRKYTWLGKGSVPYPALFDLAKSSGLEVLNVEQETLENTLEACKSDFNYLKQFKWTKA
;
A
#
# COMPACT_ATOMS: atom_id res chain seq x y z
N MET A 1 -44.63 -37.55 33.97
CA MET A 1 -43.46 -36.79 34.41
C MET A 1 -43.89 -35.37 34.75
N ASN A 2 -43.65 -34.94 36.00
CA ASN A 2 -44.18 -33.67 36.53
C ASN A 2 -43.20 -32.53 36.20
N ARG A 3 -43.71 -31.30 35.92
CA ARG A 3 -42.94 -30.10 35.54
C ARG A 3 -41.74 -29.81 36.46
N ARG A 4 -41.82 -30.18 37.73
CA ARG A 4 -40.72 -30.04 38.69
C ARG A 4 -39.53 -30.98 38.43
N GLN A 5 -39.75 -32.16 37.86
CA GLN A 5 -38.67 -33.11 37.52
C GLN A 5 -37.93 -32.75 36.23
N PHE A 6 -38.57 -31.94 35.34
CA PHE A 6 -37.93 -31.44 34.13
C PHE A 6 -36.95 -30.31 34.45
N ILE A 7 -37.32 -29.43 35.38
CA ILE A 7 -36.50 -28.27 35.78
C ILE A 7 -35.24 -28.71 36.55
N SER A 8 -35.32 -29.75 37.38
CA SER A 8 -34.16 -30.24 38.14
C SER A 8 -33.13 -30.98 37.30
N LYS A 9 -33.55 -31.60 36.19
CA LYS A 9 -32.59 -32.24 35.24
C LYS A 9 -31.96 -31.28 34.25
N SER A 10 -32.60 -30.12 33.97
CA SER A 10 -32.03 -29.10 33.12
C SER A 10 -31.02 -28.22 33.85
N ALA A 11 -31.13 -28.08 35.18
CA ALA A 11 -30.17 -27.28 35.96
C ALA A 11 -28.83 -28.01 36.19
N ALA A 12 -28.84 -29.35 36.22
CA ALA A 12 -27.62 -30.15 36.40
C ALA A 12 -26.79 -30.27 35.08
N ALA A 13 -27.42 -30.08 33.93
CA ALA A 13 -26.72 -30.12 32.65
C ALA A 13 -26.05 -28.78 32.28
N LEU A 14 -26.50 -27.67 32.87
CA LEU A 14 -25.93 -26.32 32.61
C LEU A 14 -24.69 -26.02 33.48
N THR A 15 -24.50 -26.71 34.60
CA THR A 15 -23.32 -26.50 35.46
C THR A 15 -22.08 -27.28 35.02
N LEU A 16 -22.21 -28.33 34.21
CA LEU A 16 -21.06 -29.07 33.65
C LEU A 16 -20.57 -28.48 32.31
N ALA A 17 -21.39 -27.70 31.59
CA ALA A 17 -20.98 -27.02 30.37
C ALA A 17 -20.25 -25.68 30.63
N GLY A 18 -20.39 -25.12 31.84
CA GLY A 18 -19.79 -23.84 32.23
C GLY A 18 -18.30 -23.93 32.60
N ILE A 19 -17.80 -25.12 32.94
CA ILE A 19 -16.38 -25.27 33.36
C ILE A 19 -15.50 -25.69 32.19
N ALA A 20 -16.03 -26.36 31.16
CA ALA A 20 -15.27 -26.70 29.96
C ALA A 20 -15.17 -25.56 28.94
N GLY A 21 -15.98 -24.49 29.09
CA GLY A 21 -16.01 -23.35 28.16
C GLY A 21 -15.05 -22.21 28.53
N GLN A 22 -14.56 -22.15 29.76
CA GLN A 22 -13.63 -21.06 30.15
C GLN A 22 -12.17 -21.37 29.80
N ASP A 23 -11.77 -22.63 29.76
CA ASP A 23 -10.41 -23.01 29.35
C ASP A 23 -10.21 -23.02 27.81
N ALA A 24 -11.29 -23.09 27.02
CA ALA A 24 -11.22 -23.07 25.57
C ALA A 24 -11.14 -21.63 24.99
N MET A 25 -11.45 -20.59 25.78
CA MET A 25 -11.30 -19.19 25.35
C MET A 25 -9.95 -18.54 25.71
N ALA A 26 -9.12 -19.22 26.49
CA ALA A 26 -7.84 -18.69 26.98
C ALA A 26 -6.65 -18.92 26.04
N SER A 27 -6.85 -19.45 24.84
CA SER A 27 -5.76 -19.72 23.90
C SER A 27 -5.97 -19.20 22.46
N ILE A 28 -6.82 -18.19 22.27
CA ILE A 28 -6.64 -17.33 21.10
C ILE A 28 -5.50 -16.38 21.47
N SER A 29 -4.28 -16.93 21.49
CA SER A 29 -3.07 -16.15 21.41
C SER A 29 -3.26 -15.26 20.18
N ALA A 30 -3.47 -13.95 20.38
CA ALA A 30 -3.46 -12.98 19.31
C ALA A 30 -2.14 -13.19 18.57
N LYS A 31 -2.20 -13.80 17.37
CA LYS A 31 -1.01 -13.92 16.52
C LYS A 31 -0.43 -12.51 16.46
N PRO A 32 0.87 -12.33 16.73
CA PRO A 32 1.47 -11.02 16.67
C PRO A 32 1.03 -10.40 15.35
N ASN A 33 0.60 -9.14 15.38
CA ASN A 33 0.08 -8.42 14.22
C ASN A 33 1.25 -8.19 13.24
N ARG A 34 1.72 -9.29 12.64
CA ARG A 34 2.78 -9.24 11.63
C ARG A 34 2.26 -8.42 10.47
N GLY A 35 3.03 -7.45 10.08
CA GLY A 35 2.75 -6.69 8.88
C GLY A 35 2.58 -7.63 7.69
N ARG A 36 1.63 -7.32 6.84
CA ARG A 36 1.38 -8.08 5.62
C ARG A 36 2.34 -7.61 4.54
N ILE A 37 2.88 -8.55 3.76
CA ILE A 37 3.63 -8.23 2.55
C ILE A 37 2.66 -8.32 1.38
N GLY A 38 2.50 -7.21 0.68
CA GLY A 38 1.71 -7.10 -0.53
C GLY A 38 2.57 -7.04 -1.79
N LEU A 39 1.90 -7.12 -2.93
CA LEU A 39 2.48 -6.89 -4.25
C LEU A 39 1.67 -5.81 -4.95
N VAL A 40 2.31 -4.76 -5.48
CA VAL A 40 1.65 -3.93 -6.48
C VAL A 40 1.53 -4.73 -7.77
N LEU A 41 0.30 -4.91 -8.25
CA LEU A 41 0.03 -5.75 -9.43
C LEU A 41 0.64 -5.19 -10.72
N TYR A 42 1.13 -3.95 -10.69
CA TYR A 42 1.98 -3.38 -11.74
C TYR A 42 3.22 -4.23 -12.01
N SER A 43 3.78 -4.84 -10.98
CA SER A 43 4.91 -5.78 -11.10
C SER A 43 4.64 -6.93 -12.07
N VAL A 44 3.40 -7.41 -12.14
CA VAL A 44 2.97 -8.53 -13.01
C VAL A 44 2.08 -8.07 -14.17
N ARG A 45 2.16 -6.78 -14.55
CA ARG A 45 1.32 -6.15 -15.58
C ARG A 45 1.34 -6.84 -16.95
N ASN A 46 2.42 -7.54 -17.27
CA ASN A 46 2.55 -8.26 -18.53
C ASN A 46 1.98 -9.69 -18.46
N GLU A 47 1.74 -10.22 -17.25
CA GLU A 47 1.17 -11.56 -17.04
C GLU A 47 -0.35 -11.51 -16.89
N LEU A 48 -0.88 -10.44 -16.26
CA LEU A 48 -2.31 -10.26 -16.02
C LEU A 48 -3.16 -10.37 -17.30
N PRO A 49 -2.83 -9.73 -18.44
CA PRO A 49 -3.65 -9.84 -19.65
C PRO A 49 -3.56 -11.22 -20.33
N LYS A 50 -2.55 -12.04 -20.01
CA LYS A 50 -2.41 -13.40 -20.57
C LYS A 50 -3.23 -14.43 -19.81
N ASP A 51 -3.23 -14.34 -18.48
CA ASP A 51 -3.93 -15.25 -17.58
C ASP A 51 -4.19 -14.52 -16.24
N PHE A 52 -5.30 -13.80 -16.16
CA PHE A 52 -5.61 -12.95 -15.01
C PHE A 52 -5.72 -13.75 -13.70
N GLU A 53 -6.63 -14.75 -13.67
CA GLU A 53 -6.84 -15.55 -12.47
C GLU A 53 -5.63 -16.41 -12.12
N GLY A 54 -4.99 -17.04 -13.11
CA GLY A 54 -3.80 -17.84 -12.88
C GLY A 54 -2.63 -17.01 -12.36
N THR A 55 -2.50 -15.75 -12.80
CA THR A 55 -1.49 -14.83 -12.27
C THR A 55 -1.77 -14.49 -10.81
N LEU A 56 -3.02 -14.16 -10.45
CA LEU A 56 -3.39 -13.89 -9.05
C LEU A 56 -3.16 -15.12 -8.15
N LYS A 57 -3.51 -16.33 -8.62
CA LYS A 57 -3.23 -17.60 -7.91
C LYS A 57 -1.74 -17.81 -7.69
N LYS A 58 -0.90 -17.54 -8.70
CA LYS A 58 0.57 -17.62 -8.56
C LYS A 58 1.10 -16.62 -7.52
N VAL A 59 0.63 -15.37 -7.55
CA VAL A 59 1.01 -14.33 -6.58
C VAL A 59 0.64 -14.76 -5.14
N SER A 60 -0.59 -15.23 -4.91
CA SER A 60 -1.01 -15.75 -3.61
C SER A 60 -0.15 -16.95 -3.18
N ALA A 61 0.12 -17.89 -4.07
CA ALA A 61 0.95 -19.08 -3.79
C ALA A 61 2.40 -18.76 -3.42
N MET A 62 2.93 -17.59 -3.82
CA MET A 62 4.24 -17.10 -3.37
C MET A 62 4.24 -16.67 -1.90
N GLY A 63 3.05 -16.40 -1.31
CA GLY A 63 2.86 -15.98 0.07
C GLY A 63 2.42 -14.53 0.25
N TYR A 64 2.24 -13.76 -0.81
CA TYR A 64 1.69 -12.42 -0.73
C TYR A 64 0.27 -12.47 -0.16
N SER A 65 -0.01 -11.62 0.81
CA SER A 65 -1.31 -11.56 1.50
C SER A 65 -2.05 -10.24 1.27
N ALA A 66 -1.51 -9.41 0.41
CA ALA A 66 -2.13 -8.17 -0.03
C ALA A 66 -1.77 -7.87 -1.49
N ALA A 67 -2.60 -7.07 -2.14
CA ALA A 67 -2.38 -6.56 -3.48
C ALA A 67 -2.63 -5.06 -3.52
N GLU A 68 -1.94 -4.34 -4.38
CA GLU A 68 -2.25 -2.96 -4.75
C GLU A 68 -2.62 -2.92 -6.23
N LEU A 69 -3.76 -2.31 -6.53
CA LEU A 69 -4.25 -2.19 -7.90
C LEU A 69 -3.60 -0.97 -8.59
N PHE A 70 -3.70 -0.92 -9.91
CA PHE A 70 -3.23 0.21 -10.71
C PHE A 70 -4.10 0.38 -11.96
N LYS A 71 -4.14 1.61 -12.51
CA LYS A 71 -4.86 1.90 -13.76
C LYS A 71 -6.27 1.31 -13.83
N ILE A 72 -7.09 1.57 -12.80
CA ILE A 72 -8.51 1.24 -12.86
C ILE A 72 -9.17 2.09 -13.94
N ASN A 73 -9.80 1.46 -14.89
CA ASN A 73 -10.51 2.10 -15.99
C ASN A 73 -12.01 1.91 -15.84
N ASP A 74 -12.72 2.97 -15.56
CA ASP A 74 -14.20 3.01 -15.42
C ASP A 74 -14.81 1.92 -14.52
N GLY A 75 -14.13 1.61 -13.41
CA GLY A 75 -14.57 0.58 -12.45
C GLY A 75 -14.19 -0.84 -12.85
N ASP A 76 -13.33 -0.99 -13.83
CA ASP A 76 -12.80 -2.24 -14.35
C ASP A 76 -11.28 -2.34 -14.14
N PHE A 77 -10.79 -3.56 -13.91
CA PHE A 77 -9.37 -3.89 -13.81
C PHE A 77 -9.08 -5.09 -14.70
N PHE A 78 -8.44 -4.86 -15.84
CA PHE A 78 -8.13 -5.88 -16.86
C PHE A 78 -9.34 -6.68 -17.36
N GLY A 79 -10.48 -6.02 -17.60
CA GLY A 79 -11.70 -6.67 -18.09
C GLY A 79 -12.56 -7.30 -17.00
N HIS A 80 -12.21 -7.07 -15.73
CA HIS A 80 -12.95 -7.60 -14.57
C HIS A 80 -13.50 -6.46 -13.72
N PRO A 81 -14.82 -6.42 -13.44
CA PRO A 81 -15.43 -5.47 -12.53
C PRO A 81 -14.74 -5.50 -11.15
N LEU A 82 -14.51 -4.34 -10.55
CA LEU A 82 -13.79 -4.25 -9.26
C LEU A 82 -14.39 -5.11 -8.14
N LYS A 83 -15.71 -5.31 -8.13
CA LYS A 83 -16.37 -6.18 -7.15
C LYS A 83 -15.94 -7.65 -7.31
N GLU A 84 -15.76 -8.10 -8.55
CA GLU A 84 -15.28 -9.45 -8.84
C GLU A 84 -13.80 -9.60 -8.48
N VAL A 85 -12.97 -8.63 -8.84
CA VAL A 85 -11.55 -8.60 -8.45
C VAL A 85 -11.38 -8.69 -6.93
N ARG A 86 -12.20 -7.95 -6.17
CA ARG A 86 -12.22 -8.03 -4.70
C ARG A 86 -12.54 -9.44 -4.20
N VAL A 87 -13.56 -10.09 -4.78
CA VAL A 87 -13.94 -11.45 -4.40
C VAL A 87 -12.80 -12.43 -4.71
N MET A 88 -12.26 -12.39 -5.94
CA MET A 88 -11.15 -13.25 -6.36
C MET A 88 -9.94 -13.13 -5.43
N LEU A 89 -9.51 -11.91 -5.10
CA LEU A 89 -8.38 -11.69 -4.20
C LEU A 89 -8.69 -12.15 -2.77
N LYS A 90 -9.90 -11.89 -2.28
CA LYS A 90 -10.33 -12.36 -0.95
C LYS A 90 -10.34 -13.89 -0.85
N ASP A 91 -10.83 -14.59 -1.87
CA ASP A 91 -10.86 -16.06 -1.91
C ASP A 91 -9.45 -16.66 -1.95
N LEU A 92 -8.48 -15.91 -2.49
CA LEU A 92 -7.05 -16.22 -2.44
C LEU A 92 -6.37 -15.81 -1.13
N GLY A 93 -7.12 -15.30 -0.12
CA GLY A 93 -6.58 -14.85 1.15
C GLY A 93 -5.85 -13.50 1.08
N MET A 94 -6.02 -12.74 0.02
CA MET A 94 -5.38 -11.45 -0.21
C MET A 94 -6.34 -10.29 0.06
N SER A 95 -5.87 -9.25 0.75
CA SER A 95 -6.59 -7.97 0.88
C SER A 95 -6.08 -6.96 -0.16
N ILE A 96 -6.91 -5.96 -0.50
CA ILE A 96 -6.46 -4.85 -1.35
C ILE A 96 -6.04 -3.69 -0.46
N THR A 97 -4.83 -3.14 -0.67
CA THR A 97 -4.26 -2.06 0.14
C THR A 97 -4.65 -0.68 -0.37
N GLY A 98 -4.65 -0.50 -1.67
CA GLY A 98 -4.92 0.75 -2.35
C GLY A 98 -4.95 0.59 -3.85
N THR A 99 -5.01 1.72 -4.54
CA THR A 99 -4.93 1.77 -6.00
C THR A 99 -4.07 2.93 -6.45
N HIS A 100 -3.11 2.65 -7.33
CA HIS A 100 -2.36 3.65 -8.09
C HIS A 100 -3.24 4.30 -9.14
N THR A 101 -3.29 5.62 -9.11
CA THR A 101 -4.01 6.44 -10.07
C THR A 101 -3.38 7.83 -10.13
N GLY A 102 -3.87 8.66 -11.01
CA GLY A 102 -3.49 10.07 -11.07
C GLY A 102 -3.72 10.65 -12.45
N SER A 103 -3.89 11.97 -12.51
CA SER A 103 -4.07 12.68 -13.78
C SER A 103 -2.74 12.91 -14.51
N GLY A 104 -1.61 12.89 -13.81
CA GLY A 104 -0.29 13.18 -14.39
C GLY A 104 -0.12 14.62 -14.89
N VAL A 105 -1.10 15.48 -14.70
CA VAL A 105 -1.09 16.89 -15.09
C VAL A 105 -1.43 17.76 -13.89
N LEU A 106 -0.66 18.81 -13.66
CA LEU A 106 -0.99 19.84 -12.67
C LEU A 106 -2.15 20.67 -13.23
N PRO A 107 -3.33 20.73 -12.58
CA PRO A 107 -4.45 21.51 -13.06
C PRO A 107 -4.08 22.99 -13.12
N GLU A 108 -4.45 23.67 -14.21
CA GLU A 108 -4.31 25.13 -14.31
C GLU A 108 -5.20 25.84 -13.29
N ASP A 109 -6.42 25.31 -13.08
CA ASP A 109 -7.35 25.75 -12.04
C ASP A 109 -7.44 24.72 -10.91
N ILE A 110 -7.00 25.10 -9.72
CA ILE A 110 -7.11 24.29 -8.50
C ILE A 110 -8.57 23.98 -8.13
N ASN A 111 -9.56 24.65 -8.71
CA ASN A 111 -10.99 24.44 -8.53
C ASN A 111 -11.66 23.65 -9.67
N ALA A 112 -10.88 23.22 -10.66
CA ALA A 112 -11.38 22.50 -11.82
C ALA A 112 -12.06 21.16 -11.49
N PRO A 113 -12.86 20.57 -12.42
CA PRO A 113 -13.70 19.39 -12.21
C PRO A 113 -12.93 18.09 -11.90
N GLU A 114 -11.61 18.09 -11.76
CA GLU A 114 -10.82 16.95 -11.28
C GLU A 114 -11.26 16.41 -9.92
N TRP A 115 -12.04 17.17 -9.15
CA TRP A 115 -12.63 16.70 -7.90
C TRP A 115 -13.59 15.54 -8.11
N ASP A 116 -14.29 15.48 -9.24
CA ASP A 116 -15.16 14.37 -9.58
C ASP A 116 -14.36 13.12 -9.91
N PHE A 117 -13.18 13.28 -10.53
CA PHE A 117 -12.21 12.20 -10.69
C PHE A 117 -11.82 11.60 -9.33
N TRP A 118 -11.40 12.41 -8.35
CA TRP A 118 -10.97 11.93 -7.06
C TRP A 118 -12.13 11.36 -6.21
N LYS A 119 -13.35 11.86 -6.38
CA LYS A 119 -14.56 11.25 -5.82
C LYS A 119 -14.77 9.83 -6.41
N LYS A 120 -14.67 9.72 -7.73
CA LYS A 120 -14.80 8.43 -8.44
C LYS A 120 -13.72 7.44 -8.03
N ILE A 121 -12.46 7.88 -7.92
CA ILE A 121 -11.37 7.05 -7.39
C ILE A 121 -11.66 6.61 -5.95
N SER A 122 -12.18 7.49 -5.11
CA SER A 122 -12.54 7.13 -3.73
C SER A 122 -13.65 6.06 -3.68
N GLU A 123 -14.60 6.10 -4.62
CA GLU A 123 -15.62 5.05 -4.77
C GLU A 123 -15.00 3.71 -5.18
N TYR A 124 -14.04 3.71 -6.10
CA TYR A 124 -13.33 2.50 -6.51
C TYR A 124 -12.55 1.89 -5.34
N VAL A 125 -11.81 2.72 -4.59
CA VAL A 125 -11.07 2.28 -3.39
C VAL A 125 -12.01 1.63 -2.37
N ARG A 126 -13.18 2.22 -2.12
CA ARG A 126 -14.19 1.64 -1.22
C ARG A 126 -14.81 0.35 -1.79
N THR A 127 -15.05 0.29 -3.09
CA THR A 127 -15.63 -0.89 -3.76
C THR A 127 -14.76 -2.14 -3.54
N VAL A 128 -13.46 -1.95 -3.43
CA VAL A 128 -12.50 -3.04 -3.19
C VAL A 128 -12.09 -3.17 -1.72
N ASP A 129 -12.81 -2.54 -0.78
CA ASP A 129 -12.52 -2.52 0.66
C ASP A 129 -11.08 -2.04 0.97
N ALA A 130 -10.49 -1.23 0.11
CA ALA A 130 -9.17 -0.64 0.31
C ALA A 130 -9.25 0.68 1.09
N LYS A 131 -8.09 1.21 1.46
CA LYS A 131 -7.99 2.41 2.29
C LYS A 131 -7.34 3.59 1.58
N TRP A 132 -6.51 3.32 0.56
CA TRP A 132 -5.61 4.30 -0.02
C TRP A 132 -5.90 4.57 -1.48
N ALA A 133 -6.11 5.84 -1.81
CA ALA A 133 -6.02 6.37 -3.17
C ALA A 133 -4.62 6.95 -3.34
N ILE A 134 -3.85 6.44 -4.30
CA ILE A 134 -2.43 6.76 -4.42
C ILE A 134 -2.21 7.39 -5.78
N GLN A 135 -1.72 8.63 -5.80
CA GLN A 135 -1.28 9.26 -7.04
C GLN A 135 0.12 8.76 -7.38
N ALA A 136 0.24 8.04 -8.48
CA ALA A 136 1.50 7.64 -9.08
C ALA A 136 1.78 8.52 -10.30
N GLY A 137 2.94 9.12 -10.32
CA GLY A 137 3.36 10.01 -11.39
C GLY A 137 3.37 11.49 -10.98
N PHE A 138 4.49 12.10 -11.29
CA PHE A 138 4.73 13.51 -11.03
C PHE A 138 3.98 14.37 -12.07
N PRO A 139 3.08 15.27 -11.66
CA PRO A 139 2.31 16.09 -12.59
C PRO A 139 3.17 17.14 -13.33
N GLY A 140 4.44 17.29 -12.92
CA GLY A 140 5.34 18.30 -13.42
C GLY A 140 5.34 19.57 -12.58
N ALA A 141 6.50 20.23 -12.54
CA ALA A 141 6.71 21.58 -12.01
C ALA A 141 7.98 22.14 -12.65
N LYS A 142 8.04 23.45 -12.86
CA LYS A 142 9.20 24.13 -13.45
C LYS A 142 9.77 25.21 -12.53
N SER A 143 9.03 25.57 -11.49
CA SER A 143 9.37 26.60 -10.51
C SER A 143 8.93 26.20 -9.11
N VAL A 144 9.43 26.90 -8.08
CA VAL A 144 8.94 26.74 -6.69
C VAL A 144 7.48 27.16 -6.58
N ASP A 145 7.01 28.12 -7.38
CA ASP A 145 5.59 28.47 -7.41
C ASP A 145 4.71 27.33 -7.94
N ASP A 146 5.19 26.54 -8.92
CA ASP A 146 4.48 25.33 -9.33
C ASP A 146 4.46 24.26 -8.21
N LEU A 147 5.54 24.09 -7.46
CA LEU A 147 5.58 23.19 -6.32
C LEU A 147 4.60 23.63 -5.22
N LYS A 148 4.47 24.93 -4.99
CA LYS A 148 3.48 25.49 -4.08
C LYS A 148 2.05 25.19 -4.53
N ARG A 149 1.75 25.38 -5.82
CA ARG A 149 0.45 25.05 -6.43
C ARG A 149 0.17 23.54 -6.31
N LEU A 150 1.16 22.70 -6.58
CA LEU A 150 1.05 21.24 -6.46
C LEU A 150 0.79 20.81 -5.02
N SER A 151 1.46 21.42 -4.04
CA SER A 151 1.22 21.15 -2.62
C SER A 151 -0.21 21.52 -2.22
N ALA A 152 -0.71 22.67 -2.68
CA ALA A 152 -2.09 23.08 -2.45
C ALA A 152 -3.11 22.12 -3.11
N HIS A 153 -2.80 21.66 -4.34
CA HIS A 153 -3.59 20.66 -5.05
C HIS A 153 -3.66 19.34 -4.26
N PHE A 154 -2.54 18.81 -3.80
CA PHE A 154 -2.52 17.58 -3.00
C PHE A 154 -3.30 17.70 -1.69
N ASN A 155 -3.20 18.85 -1.01
CA ASN A 155 -4.02 19.13 0.17
C ASN A 155 -5.51 19.04 -0.15
N ARG A 156 -5.93 19.60 -1.28
CA ARG A 156 -7.33 19.56 -1.72
C ARG A 156 -7.77 18.15 -2.09
N VAL A 157 -6.95 17.41 -2.85
CA VAL A 157 -7.21 15.99 -3.16
C VAL A 157 -7.38 15.17 -1.88
N GLY A 158 -6.47 15.34 -0.92
CA GLY A 158 -6.55 14.64 0.36
C GLY A 158 -7.81 14.96 1.14
N GLN A 159 -8.28 16.22 1.10
CA GLN A 159 -9.57 16.61 1.69
C GLN A 159 -10.76 15.93 1.00
N VAL A 160 -10.74 15.85 -0.34
CA VAL A 160 -11.79 15.16 -1.12
C VAL A 160 -11.81 13.68 -0.78
N CYS A 161 -10.64 13.03 -0.77
CA CYS A 161 -10.51 11.62 -0.39
C CYS A 161 -11.04 11.37 1.03
N GLN A 162 -10.61 12.18 2.01
CA GLN A 162 -11.05 12.04 3.41
C GLN A 162 -12.56 12.20 3.58
N LYS A 163 -13.18 13.16 2.88
CA LYS A 163 -14.63 13.34 2.84
C LYS A 163 -15.35 12.09 2.33
N ASN A 164 -14.71 11.33 1.46
CA ASN A 164 -15.24 10.10 0.88
C ASN A 164 -14.77 8.83 1.61
N GLY A 165 -14.19 8.97 2.82
CA GLY A 165 -13.79 7.85 3.68
C GLY A 165 -12.50 7.12 3.24
N VAL A 166 -11.65 7.77 2.44
CA VAL A 166 -10.42 7.24 1.88
C VAL A 166 -9.23 8.14 2.25
N LYS A 167 -8.05 7.58 2.40
CA LYS A 167 -6.80 8.34 2.59
C LYS A 167 -6.12 8.57 1.25
N PHE A 168 -5.45 9.71 1.11
CA PHE A 168 -4.64 10.05 -0.07
C PHE A 168 -3.16 9.89 0.23
N ALA A 169 -2.42 9.32 -0.73
CA ALA A 169 -0.97 9.29 -0.70
C ALA A 169 -0.39 9.65 -2.07
N TYR A 170 0.80 10.21 -2.07
CA TYR A 170 1.60 10.44 -3.25
C TYR A 170 2.75 9.42 -3.31
N HIS A 171 2.91 8.75 -4.45
CA HIS A 171 4.00 7.81 -4.73
C HIS A 171 5.10 8.51 -5.54
N ASN A 172 6.32 8.47 -5.03
CA ASN A 172 7.47 9.09 -5.71
C ASN A 172 8.16 8.16 -6.69
N HIS A 173 8.74 8.77 -7.71
CA HIS A 173 9.77 8.17 -8.56
C HIS A 173 11.13 8.84 -8.30
N HIS A 174 12.13 8.53 -9.13
CA HIS A 174 13.48 9.08 -8.99
C HIS A 174 13.56 10.57 -9.35
N ALA A 175 12.68 11.05 -10.23
CA ALA A 175 12.69 12.43 -10.69
C ALA A 175 12.45 13.45 -9.55
N GLU A 176 11.64 13.07 -8.55
CA GLU A 176 11.30 13.94 -7.42
C GLU A 176 12.42 14.09 -6.40
N LEU A 177 13.51 13.34 -6.55
CA LEU A 177 14.77 13.57 -5.83
C LEU A 177 15.61 14.68 -6.48
N GLY A 178 15.23 15.11 -7.69
CA GLY A 178 15.79 16.27 -8.36
C GLY A 178 15.41 17.59 -7.68
N LYS A 179 16.02 18.68 -8.17
CA LYS A 179 15.85 20.02 -7.60
C LYS A 179 15.18 20.98 -8.60
N ILE A 180 14.35 21.85 -8.08
CA ILE A 180 13.80 23.02 -8.77
C ILE A 180 14.16 24.24 -7.93
N GLU A 181 14.88 25.19 -8.52
CA GLU A 181 15.34 26.43 -7.85
C GLU A 181 15.99 26.19 -6.48
N GLY A 182 16.77 25.08 -6.37
CA GLY A 182 17.48 24.69 -5.15
C GLY A 182 16.71 23.76 -4.19
N GLU A 183 15.38 23.68 -4.31
CA GLU A 183 14.52 22.83 -3.48
C GLU A 183 14.45 21.40 -4.05
N VAL A 184 14.63 20.37 -3.20
CA VAL A 184 14.35 18.97 -3.58
C VAL A 184 12.85 18.78 -3.65
N ILE A 185 12.34 18.34 -4.79
CA ILE A 185 10.89 18.26 -5.07
C ILE A 185 10.16 17.44 -4.00
N LEU A 186 10.60 16.22 -3.72
CA LEU A 186 9.95 15.35 -2.76
C LEU A 186 9.92 15.96 -1.35
N GLU A 187 11.05 16.54 -0.90
CA GLU A 187 11.11 17.19 0.42
C GLU A 187 10.19 18.40 0.49
N TYR A 188 10.15 19.20 -0.58
CA TYR A 188 9.25 20.35 -0.66
C TYR A 188 7.80 19.93 -0.48
N LEU A 189 7.37 18.89 -1.22
CA LEU A 189 6.01 18.35 -1.12
C LEU A 189 5.71 17.81 0.28
N ILE A 190 6.64 17.07 0.92
CA ILE A 190 6.44 16.56 2.27
C ILE A 190 6.28 17.70 3.28
N LYS A 191 7.12 18.74 3.18
CA LYS A 191 7.13 19.89 4.12
C LYS A 191 5.95 20.82 3.93
N ASN A 192 5.45 21.00 2.70
CA ASN A 192 4.44 21.99 2.36
C ASN A 192 3.03 21.42 2.15
N THR A 193 2.80 20.13 2.48
CA THR A 193 1.47 19.51 2.47
C THR A 193 1.00 19.22 3.89
N ASP A 194 -0.32 19.31 4.11
CA ASP A 194 -0.95 19.08 5.42
C ASP A 194 -0.88 17.60 5.81
N PRO A 195 -0.22 17.24 6.93
CA PRO A 195 -0.09 15.86 7.39
C PRO A 195 -1.42 15.18 7.74
N LYS A 196 -2.49 15.94 7.88
CA LYS A 196 -3.84 15.41 8.10
C LYS A 196 -4.44 14.79 6.84
N TYR A 197 -4.07 15.29 5.68
CA TYR A 197 -4.71 14.96 4.41
C TYR A 197 -3.79 14.23 3.44
N VAL A 198 -2.48 14.53 3.47
CA VAL A 198 -1.51 14.04 2.49
C VAL A 198 -0.49 13.15 3.15
N PHE A 199 -0.36 11.95 2.64
CA PHE A 199 0.64 10.97 3.02
C PHE A 199 1.52 10.65 1.80
N PHE A 200 2.59 9.89 2.05
CA PHE A 200 3.51 9.50 0.99
C PHE A 200 3.67 7.98 0.97
N GLN A 201 3.72 7.44 -0.22
CA GLN A 201 4.17 6.09 -0.49
C GLN A 201 5.58 6.20 -1.05
N MET A 202 6.57 5.84 -0.25
CA MET A 202 7.96 5.92 -0.71
C MET A 202 8.32 4.65 -1.45
N ASP A 203 8.74 4.84 -2.72
CA ASP A 203 9.44 3.80 -3.44
C ASP A 203 10.94 3.87 -3.11
N MET A 204 11.45 2.76 -2.54
CA MET A 204 12.80 2.70 -2.00
C MET A 204 13.86 2.67 -3.11
N GLY A 205 13.65 1.90 -4.16
CA GLY A 205 14.55 1.81 -5.30
C GLY A 205 14.58 3.10 -6.11
N HIS A 206 13.43 3.71 -6.35
CA HIS A 206 13.36 5.03 -6.98
C HIS A 206 14.04 6.11 -6.15
N THR A 207 13.91 6.05 -4.82
CA THR A 207 14.60 6.99 -3.94
C THR A 207 16.11 6.87 -4.07
N VAL A 208 16.65 5.64 -4.06
CA VAL A 208 18.09 5.39 -4.26
C VAL A 208 18.52 5.77 -5.70
N ASN A 209 17.73 5.46 -6.73
CA ASN A 209 17.99 5.85 -8.11
C ASN A 209 18.14 7.36 -8.28
N GLY A 210 17.33 8.13 -7.57
CA GLY A 210 17.40 9.60 -7.53
C GLY A 210 18.52 10.16 -6.63
N GLY A 211 19.33 9.30 -5.98
CA GLY A 211 20.40 9.71 -5.07
C GLY A 211 19.93 10.08 -3.67
N GLY A 212 18.69 9.70 -3.28
CA GLY A 212 18.14 9.94 -1.95
C GLY A 212 18.55 8.87 -0.93
N ASP A 213 18.45 9.22 0.34
CA ASP A 213 18.64 8.32 1.48
C ASP A 213 17.29 7.99 2.13
N CYS A 214 16.80 6.77 1.91
CA CYS A 214 15.53 6.29 2.46
C CYS A 214 15.50 6.36 3.99
N THR A 215 16.63 6.05 4.67
CA THR A 215 16.69 6.07 6.14
C THR A 215 16.55 7.49 6.68
N ARG A 216 17.15 8.47 6.00
CA ARG A 216 17.00 9.89 6.34
C ARG A 216 15.55 10.33 6.25
N TYR A 217 14.86 10.02 5.14
CA TYR A 217 13.45 10.39 4.96
C TYR A 217 12.56 9.79 6.05
N LEU A 218 12.74 8.52 6.41
CA LEU A 218 11.94 7.88 7.45
C LEU A 218 12.19 8.46 8.86
N ARG A 219 13.40 8.95 9.15
CA ARG A 219 13.73 9.61 10.41
C ARG A 219 13.22 11.05 10.49
N GLU A 220 13.40 11.81 9.40
CA GLU A 220 13.05 13.24 9.37
C GLU A 220 11.53 13.47 9.25
N PHE A 221 10.81 12.53 8.61
CA PHE A 221 9.39 12.67 8.34
C PHE A 221 8.54 11.52 8.93
N PRO A 222 8.59 11.28 10.24
CA PRO A 222 7.86 10.21 10.88
C PRO A 222 6.36 10.37 10.64
N LYS A 223 5.66 9.24 10.38
CA LYS A 223 4.21 9.18 10.11
C LYS A 223 3.74 9.87 8.81
N ARG A 224 4.64 10.51 8.06
CA ARG A 224 4.33 11.06 6.74
C ARG A 224 4.42 10.01 5.63
N ILE A 225 5.15 8.90 5.87
CA ILE A 225 5.49 7.85 4.91
C ILE A 225 4.98 6.49 5.43
N PRO A 226 3.64 6.31 5.58
CA PRO A 226 3.08 5.07 6.11
C PRO A 226 3.01 3.92 5.07
N LEU A 227 3.30 4.19 3.81
CA LEU A 227 3.30 3.21 2.75
C LEU A 227 4.70 3.11 2.15
N TRP A 228 5.17 1.86 1.97
CA TRP A 228 6.43 1.59 1.31
C TRP A 228 6.21 0.73 0.09
N HIS A 229 6.80 1.15 -1.03
CA HIS A 229 7.08 0.26 -2.15
C HIS A 229 8.49 -0.28 -2.01
N ALA A 230 8.55 -1.58 -1.80
CA ALA A 230 9.82 -2.30 -1.74
C ALA A 230 10.25 -2.64 -3.16
N SER A 231 11.13 -1.84 -3.70
CA SER A 231 11.87 -2.02 -4.94
C SER A 231 13.36 -1.89 -4.65
N ASP A 232 14.24 -2.39 -5.50
CA ASP A 232 15.68 -2.26 -5.27
C ASP A 232 16.41 -1.78 -6.53
N PHE A 233 17.41 -0.97 -6.31
CA PHE A 233 18.22 -0.36 -7.35
C PHE A 233 19.70 -0.53 -7.05
N ASP A 234 20.43 -1.11 -8.00
CA ASP A 234 21.88 -1.21 -7.96
C ASP A 234 22.50 0.12 -8.41
N ALA A 235 22.95 0.91 -7.44
CA ALA A 235 23.49 2.24 -7.70
C ALA A 235 24.82 2.18 -8.48
N ALA A 236 25.60 1.11 -8.34
CA ALA A 236 26.87 0.95 -9.04
C ALA A 236 26.65 0.66 -10.54
N ASN A 237 25.65 -0.17 -10.87
CA ASN A 237 25.32 -0.56 -12.24
C ASN A 237 24.15 0.23 -12.83
N ARG A 238 23.54 1.16 -12.07
CA ARG A 238 22.44 2.03 -12.46
C ARG A 238 21.25 1.26 -13.06
N LYS A 239 20.80 0.20 -12.40
CA LYS A 239 19.68 -0.63 -12.86
C LYS A 239 18.83 -1.12 -11.70
N TYR A 240 17.54 -1.31 -11.96
CA TYR A 240 16.66 -2.02 -11.03
C TYR A 240 17.04 -3.48 -10.93
N THR A 241 16.87 -4.07 -9.76
CA THR A 241 17.24 -5.43 -9.46
C THR A 241 16.27 -6.05 -8.45
N TRP A 242 16.47 -7.31 -8.12
CA TRP A 242 15.68 -8.00 -7.12
C TRP A 242 16.06 -7.53 -5.71
N LEU A 243 15.11 -7.58 -4.79
CA LEU A 243 15.32 -7.12 -3.42
C LEU A 243 16.52 -7.80 -2.74
N GLY A 244 17.32 -6.99 -2.08
CA GLY A 244 18.56 -7.41 -1.42
C GLY A 244 19.75 -7.65 -2.35
N LYS A 245 19.60 -7.34 -3.64
CA LYS A 245 20.70 -7.39 -4.64
C LYS A 245 21.19 -6.00 -5.03
N GLY A 246 20.47 -4.96 -4.62
CA GLY A 246 20.80 -3.57 -4.90
C GLY A 246 21.40 -2.85 -3.70
N SER A 247 21.14 -1.55 -3.66
CA SER A 247 21.74 -0.61 -2.71
C SER A 247 20.76 -0.13 -1.63
N VAL A 248 19.50 -0.58 -1.65
CA VAL A 248 18.51 -0.21 -0.63
C VAL A 248 18.84 -0.90 0.69
N PRO A 249 19.04 -0.15 1.79
CA PRO A 249 19.49 -0.71 3.08
C PRO A 249 18.32 -1.30 3.91
N TYR A 250 17.62 -2.32 3.38
CA TYR A 250 16.42 -2.92 3.99
C TYR A 250 16.54 -3.24 5.48
N PRO A 251 17.65 -3.84 6.00
CA PRO A 251 17.78 -4.07 7.46
C PRO A 251 17.58 -2.79 8.26
N ALA A 252 18.25 -1.70 7.89
CA ALA A 252 18.13 -0.41 8.59
C ALA A 252 16.74 0.24 8.42
N LEU A 253 16.05 0.01 7.28
CA LEU A 253 14.69 0.49 7.08
C LEU A 253 13.71 -0.23 8.00
N PHE A 254 13.83 -1.55 8.17
CA PHE A 254 12.96 -2.32 9.05
C PHE A 254 13.15 -1.97 10.52
N ASP A 255 14.34 -1.55 10.94
CA ASP A 255 14.58 -0.98 12.30
C ASP A 255 13.76 0.30 12.53
N LEU A 256 13.47 1.05 11.46
CA LEU A 256 12.69 2.28 11.48
C LEU A 256 11.17 2.06 11.23
N ALA A 257 10.73 0.86 10.84
CA ALA A 257 9.37 0.61 10.39
C ALA A 257 8.30 1.08 11.38
N LYS A 258 8.48 0.80 12.68
CA LYS A 258 7.54 1.21 13.72
C LYS A 258 7.56 2.72 13.95
N SER A 259 8.72 3.32 14.06
CA SER A 259 8.87 4.76 14.34
C SER A 259 8.44 5.62 13.16
N SER A 260 8.64 5.15 11.93
CA SER A 260 8.18 5.83 10.70
C SER A 260 6.67 5.75 10.49
N GLY A 261 5.98 4.85 11.19
CA GLY A 261 4.53 4.69 11.09
C GLY A 261 4.09 3.76 9.94
N LEU A 262 4.91 2.76 9.58
CA LEU A 262 4.60 1.84 8.47
C LEU A 262 3.25 1.12 8.66
N GLU A 263 2.32 1.35 7.73
CA GLU A 263 1.01 0.66 7.66
C GLU A 263 0.95 -0.38 6.53
N VAL A 264 1.59 -0.11 5.38
CA VAL A 264 1.52 -0.93 4.16
C VAL A 264 2.91 -1.12 3.58
N LEU A 265 3.24 -2.37 3.28
CA LEU A 265 4.47 -2.76 2.58
C LEU A 265 4.06 -3.57 1.34
N ASN A 266 4.25 -3.01 0.16
CA ASN A 266 4.05 -3.71 -1.10
C ASN A 266 5.39 -3.83 -1.85
N VAL A 267 5.63 -4.97 -2.45
CA VAL A 267 6.74 -5.14 -3.39
C VAL A 267 6.37 -4.46 -4.71
N GLU A 268 7.30 -3.72 -5.30
CA GLU A 268 7.26 -3.27 -6.68
C GLU A 268 8.46 -3.80 -7.44
N GLN A 269 8.21 -4.73 -8.37
CA GLN A 269 9.28 -5.27 -9.20
C GLN A 269 9.30 -4.53 -10.54
N GLU A 270 10.41 -3.84 -10.78
CA GLU A 270 10.62 -3.02 -11.98
C GLU A 270 11.23 -3.82 -13.14
N THR A 271 11.90 -4.93 -12.84
CA THR A 271 12.47 -5.76 -13.91
C THR A 271 11.38 -6.55 -14.63
N LEU A 272 11.41 -6.57 -15.95
CA LEU A 272 10.41 -7.26 -16.78
C LEU A 272 10.79 -8.70 -17.13
N GLU A 273 12.05 -9.06 -16.99
CA GLU A 273 12.54 -10.40 -17.23
C GLU A 273 12.30 -11.30 -16.01
N ASN A 274 11.72 -12.48 -16.25
CA ASN A 274 11.43 -13.44 -15.19
C ASN A 274 10.64 -12.86 -13.99
N THR A 275 9.67 -11.99 -14.27
CA THR A 275 8.97 -11.19 -13.25
C THR A 275 8.36 -12.03 -12.12
N LEU A 276 7.76 -13.18 -12.43
CA LEU A 276 7.17 -14.04 -11.39
C LEU A 276 8.24 -14.67 -10.49
N GLU A 277 9.40 -15.02 -11.04
CA GLU A 277 10.53 -15.53 -10.27
C GLU A 277 11.11 -14.41 -9.39
N ALA A 278 11.27 -13.22 -9.94
CA ALA A 278 11.69 -12.03 -9.20
C ALA A 278 10.75 -11.74 -8.03
N CYS A 279 9.44 -11.67 -8.27
CA CYS A 279 8.44 -11.47 -7.21
C CYS A 279 8.52 -12.55 -6.11
N LYS A 280 8.74 -13.81 -6.48
CA LYS A 280 8.93 -14.90 -5.50
C LYS A 280 10.21 -14.72 -4.69
N SER A 281 11.31 -14.33 -5.31
CA SER A 281 12.57 -14.01 -4.64
C SER A 281 12.41 -12.86 -3.68
N ASP A 282 11.74 -11.78 -4.10
CA ASP A 282 11.50 -10.57 -3.32
C ASP A 282 10.64 -10.85 -2.09
N PHE A 283 9.59 -11.66 -2.23
CA PHE A 283 8.82 -12.13 -1.08
C PHE A 283 9.70 -12.92 -0.10
N ASN A 284 10.53 -13.84 -0.60
CA ASN A 284 11.42 -14.65 0.23
C ASN A 284 12.47 -13.80 0.96
N TYR A 285 12.93 -12.73 0.35
CA TYR A 285 13.83 -11.77 0.99
C TYR A 285 13.11 -10.99 2.10
N LEU A 286 11.92 -10.45 1.83
CA LEU A 286 11.21 -9.62 2.82
C LEU A 286 10.65 -10.41 4.01
N LYS A 287 10.24 -11.66 3.83
CA LYS A 287 9.65 -12.48 4.91
C LYS A 287 10.60 -12.77 6.08
N GLN A 288 11.91 -12.57 5.91
CA GLN A 288 12.88 -12.71 6.99
C GLN A 288 12.82 -11.56 8.00
N PHE A 289 12.32 -10.38 7.60
CA PHE A 289 12.19 -9.24 8.48
C PHE A 289 10.90 -9.32 9.29
N LYS A 290 11.02 -9.05 10.58
CA LYS A 290 9.86 -8.98 11.48
C LYS A 290 9.50 -7.51 11.66
N TRP A 291 8.29 -7.14 11.29
CA TRP A 291 7.76 -5.82 11.55
C TRP A 291 6.30 -5.91 11.97
N THR A 292 5.85 -4.93 12.74
CA THR A 292 4.47 -4.77 13.17
C THR A 292 3.92 -3.48 12.60
N LYS A 293 2.65 -3.48 12.22
CA LYS A 293 1.99 -2.21 11.87
C LYS A 293 2.06 -1.24 13.04
N ALA A 294 2.24 0.03 12.71
CA ALA A 294 2.21 1.13 13.66
C ALA A 294 0.79 1.34 14.22
#